data_4ff42a30d26ff299776df8a0691cae72
#
_entry.id   4ff42a30d26ff299776df8a0691cae72
#
_cell.length_a   1.000
_cell.length_b   1.000
_cell.length_c   1.000
_cell.angle_alpha   90.00
_cell.angle_beta   90.00
_cell.angle_gamma   90.00
#
_symmetry.space_group_name_H-M   'P 1'
#
loop_
_entity.id
_entity.type
_entity.pdbx_description
1 polymer ?
#
loop_
_entity_poly.entity_id
_entity_poly.type
_entity_poly.pdbx_seq_one_letter_code
_entity_poly.pdbx_strand_id
1 'polypeptide(L)'
;INYPPFGERGVGFSRSNQYGINFQNAIQEKIRPFLVAMIETNTAVENLEEILSYEYLDAILIGPYDLSASLGVCGDFQSEIFISALNKIKNKCKKYNVPFGMHLVEPSKLKLKNLIDEGSTFIAYSMDSVMLAYFTPDL
;
A
#
# COMPACT_ATOMS: atom_id res chain seq x y z
N ILE A 1 6.74 -14.23 3.76
CA ILE A 1 6.53 -13.47 5.00
C ILE A 1 6.85 -14.27 6.27
N ASN A 2 6.83 -15.59 6.22
CA ASN A 2 7.13 -16.45 7.36
C ASN A 2 8.61 -16.81 7.45
N TYR A 3 9.11 -17.03 8.66
CA TYR A 3 10.45 -17.58 8.90
C TYR A 3 10.49 -19.09 8.58
N PRO A 4 11.66 -19.65 8.31
CA PRO A 4 11.82 -21.09 8.20
C PRO A 4 11.33 -21.83 9.49
N PRO A 5 10.77 -23.05 9.37
CA PRO A 5 10.59 -23.84 8.14
C PRO A 5 9.32 -23.51 7.35
N PHE A 6 8.51 -22.55 7.78
CA PHE A 6 7.20 -22.23 7.18
C PHE A 6 7.28 -21.23 6.02
N GLY A 7 8.44 -20.64 5.77
CA GLY A 7 8.71 -19.71 4.68
C GLY A 7 10.20 -19.46 4.51
N GLU A 8 10.55 -18.48 3.68
CA GLU A 8 11.93 -18.14 3.30
C GLU A 8 12.36 -16.75 3.78
N ARG A 9 11.64 -16.17 4.74
CA ARG A 9 11.98 -14.85 5.27
C ARG A 9 13.38 -14.87 5.89
N GLY A 10 14.23 -13.90 5.51
CA GLY A 10 15.55 -13.71 6.12
C GLY A 10 15.44 -13.46 7.63
N VAL A 11 16.32 -14.09 8.40
CA VAL A 11 16.39 -13.98 9.85
C VAL A 11 17.49 -12.97 10.20
N GLY A 12 17.17 -11.97 11.03
CA GLY A 12 18.14 -10.97 11.47
C GLY A 12 17.56 -10.04 12.53
N PHE A 13 18.40 -9.16 13.05
CA PHE A 13 17.97 -8.16 14.02
C PHE A 13 17.25 -7.02 13.32
N SER A 14 16.02 -6.78 13.72
CA SER A 14 15.17 -5.77 13.11
C SER A 14 14.20 -5.19 14.16
N ARG A 15 13.47 -4.16 13.77
CA ARG A 15 12.44 -3.55 14.62
C ARG A 15 11.42 -4.55 15.14
N SER A 16 11.06 -5.57 14.35
CA SER A 16 10.07 -6.58 14.73
C SER A 16 10.51 -7.47 15.90
N ASN A 17 11.82 -7.61 16.14
CA ASN A 17 12.37 -8.35 17.26
C ASN A 17 13.14 -7.45 18.24
N GLN A 18 12.82 -6.15 18.25
CA GLN A 18 13.44 -5.14 19.10
C GLN A 18 14.98 -5.14 18.98
N TYR A 19 15.47 -5.23 17.75
CA TYR A 19 16.91 -5.26 17.41
C TYR A 19 17.68 -6.36 18.14
N GLY A 20 17.05 -7.52 18.33
CA GLY A 20 17.65 -8.71 18.95
C GLY A 20 17.24 -8.96 20.40
N ILE A 21 16.70 -7.97 21.13
CA ILE A 21 16.28 -8.14 22.53
C ILE A 21 15.19 -9.21 22.66
N ASN A 22 14.24 -9.25 21.74
CA ASN A 22 13.14 -10.21 21.72
C ASN A 22 13.26 -11.25 20.60
N PHE A 23 14.50 -11.57 20.17
CA PHE A 23 14.74 -12.38 18.98
C PHE A 23 14.12 -13.78 19.08
N GLN A 24 14.39 -14.50 20.18
CA GLN A 24 13.93 -15.88 20.37
C GLN A 24 12.40 -15.98 20.37
N ASN A 25 11.71 -15.06 21.04
CA ASN A 25 10.26 -15.05 21.07
C ASN A 25 9.69 -14.69 19.68
N ALA A 26 10.25 -13.68 19.01
CA ALA A 26 9.79 -13.21 17.73
C ALA A 26 9.87 -14.27 16.61
N ILE A 27 10.85 -15.19 16.65
CA ILE A 27 10.95 -16.30 15.69
C ILE A 27 10.05 -17.49 16.05
N GLN A 28 9.69 -17.63 17.34
CA GLN A 28 8.81 -18.70 17.84
C GLN A 28 7.32 -18.30 17.75
N GLU A 29 7.02 -17.01 17.80
CA GLU A 29 5.66 -16.52 17.69
C GLU A 29 5.11 -16.79 16.28
N LYS A 30 4.02 -17.56 16.22
CA LYS A 30 3.27 -17.82 14.99
C LYS A 30 2.32 -16.65 14.65
N ILE A 31 2.79 -15.41 14.83
CA ILE A 31 2.01 -14.24 14.45
C ILE A 31 2.09 -14.09 12.93
N ARG A 32 0.95 -14.26 12.26
CA ARG A 32 0.83 -13.96 10.84
C ARG A 32 0.99 -12.44 10.63
N PRO A 33 2.00 -11.98 9.89
CA PRO A 33 2.12 -10.55 9.59
C PRO A 33 0.97 -10.10 8.71
N PHE A 34 0.55 -8.85 8.88
CA PHE A 34 -0.42 -8.20 8.01
C PHE A 34 0.21 -7.95 6.64
N LEU A 35 -0.38 -8.50 5.58
CA LEU A 35 0.12 -8.40 4.22
C LEU A 35 -0.69 -7.38 3.42
N VAL A 36 -0.03 -6.28 3.07
CA VAL A 36 -0.57 -5.27 2.16
C VAL A 36 0.20 -5.35 0.84
N ALA A 37 -0.48 -5.64 -0.26
CA ALA A 37 0.13 -5.59 -1.59
C ALA A 37 0.01 -4.18 -2.18
N MET A 38 1.14 -3.62 -2.66
CA MET A 38 1.14 -2.35 -3.35
C MET A 38 0.86 -2.55 -4.83
N ILE A 39 -0.16 -1.86 -5.35
CA ILE A 39 -0.52 -1.87 -6.77
C ILE A 39 -0.02 -0.55 -7.37
N GLU A 40 1.07 -0.64 -8.11
CA GLU A 40 1.81 0.50 -8.64
C GLU A 40 2.30 0.31 -10.09
N THR A 41 1.89 -0.80 -10.73
CA THR A 41 2.24 -1.08 -12.13
C THR A 41 1.04 -1.50 -12.94
N ASN A 42 1.07 -1.25 -14.25
CA ASN A 42 0.03 -1.74 -15.17
C ASN A 42 -0.09 -3.27 -15.12
N THR A 43 1.04 -3.98 -15.05
CA THR A 43 1.04 -5.45 -14.91
C THR A 43 0.32 -5.92 -13.66
N ALA A 44 0.47 -5.23 -12.53
CA ALA A 44 -0.29 -5.55 -11.31
C ALA A 44 -1.80 -5.31 -11.49
N VAL A 45 -2.20 -4.28 -12.23
CA VAL A 45 -3.61 -4.01 -12.56
C VAL A 45 -4.18 -5.09 -13.50
N GLU A 46 -3.38 -5.61 -14.41
CA GLU A 46 -3.79 -6.70 -15.31
C GLU A 46 -3.98 -8.01 -14.54
N ASN A 47 -3.09 -8.34 -13.63
CA ASN A 47 -3.11 -9.56 -12.82
C ASN A 47 -3.86 -9.40 -11.47
N LEU A 48 -4.67 -8.36 -11.33
CA LEU A 48 -5.27 -7.99 -10.06
C LEU A 48 -6.18 -9.09 -9.46
N GLU A 49 -6.87 -9.87 -10.29
CA GLU A 49 -7.73 -10.96 -9.80
C GLU A 49 -6.92 -12.06 -9.13
N GLU A 50 -5.78 -12.41 -9.70
CA GLU A 50 -4.86 -13.38 -9.10
C GLU A 50 -4.33 -12.88 -7.76
N ILE A 51 -3.91 -11.60 -7.72
CA ILE A 51 -3.43 -10.96 -6.48
C ILE A 51 -4.52 -10.97 -5.41
N LEU A 52 -5.75 -10.58 -5.76
CA LEU A 52 -6.87 -10.49 -4.82
C LEU A 52 -7.40 -11.86 -4.36
N SER A 53 -7.13 -12.93 -5.11
CA SER A 53 -7.51 -14.29 -4.74
C SER A 53 -6.56 -14.93 -3.72
N TYR A 54 -5.44 -14.26 -3.40
CA TYR A 54 -4.45 -14.80 -2.48
C TYR A 54 -4.98 -14.81 -1.04
N GLU A 55 -5.09 -15.99 -0.46
CA GLU A 55 -5.71 -16.24 0.86
C GLU A 55 -5.14 -15.39 2.00
N TYR A 56 -3.85 -15.05 1.93
CA TYR A 56 -3.17 -14.32 2.99
C TYR A 56 -3.08 -12.80 2.74
N LEU A 57 -3.74 -12.28 1.72
CA LEU A 57 -3.78 -10.86 1.44
C LEU A 57 -4.77 -10.16 2.37
N ASP A 58 -4.31 -9.14 3.10
CA ASP A 58 -5.15 -8.40 4.04
C ASP A 58 -5.67 -7.09 3.45
N ALA A 59 -4.90 -6.43 2.59
CA ALA A 59 -5.30 -5.17 1.96
C ALA A 59 -4.48 -4.87 0.70
N ILE A 60 -4.96 -3.90 -0.07
CA ILE A 60 -4.27 -3.30 -1.21
C ILE A 60 -3.93 -1.85 -0.87
N LEU A 61 -2.70 -1.43 -1.16
CA LEU A 61 -2.30 -0.03 -1.18
C LEU A 61 -1.99 0.40 -2.61
N ILE A 62 -2.60 1.48 -3.07
CA ILE A 62 -2.37 2.02 -4.41
C ILE A 62 -1.25 3.07 -4.32
N GLY A 63 -0.17 2.88 -5.11
CA GLY A 63 0.92 3.83 -5.30
C GLY A 63 0.64 4.73 -6.53
N PRO A 64 0.05 5.93 -6.36
CA PRO A 64 -0.48 6.67 -7.49
C PRO A 64 0.59 7.20 -8.44
N TYR A 65 1.76 7.61 -7.92
CA TYR A 65 2.83 8.14 -8.76
C TYR A 65 3.43 7.05 -9.66
N ASP A 66 3.83 5.93 -9.09
CA ASP A 66 4.41 4.81 -9.84
C ASP A 66 3.39 4.18 -10.77
N LEU A 67 2.13 4.05 -10.34
CA LEU A 67 1.05 3.56 -11.20
C LEU A 67 0.85 4.48 -12.41
N SER A 68 0.77 5.79 -12.22
CA SER A 68 0.62 6.73 -13.34
C SER A 68 1.82 6.70 -14.28
N ALA A 69 3.03 6.59 -13.75
CA ALA A 69 4.24 6.43 -14.55
C ALA A 69 4.22 5.13 -15.37
N SER A 70 3.84 4.00 -14.75
CA SER A 70 3.72 2.71 -15.41
C SER A 70 2.64 2.70 -16.51
N LEU A 71 1.62 3.55 -16.40
CA LEU A 71 0.58 3.74 -17.41
C LEU A 71 0.96 4.75 -18.51
N GLY A 72 2.17 5.35 -18.42
CA GLY A 72 2.66 6.33 -19.40
C GLY A 72 2.11 7.75 -19.22
N VAL A 73 1.48 8.05 -18.08
CA VAL A 73 0.86 9.34 -17.75
C VAL A 73 1.36 9.88 -16.41
N CYS A 74 2.67 9.84 -16.22
CA CYS A 74 3.36 10.14 -14.95
C CYS A 74 2.86 11.44 -14.29
N GLY A 75 2.27 11.33 -13.09
CA GLY A 75 1.74 12.45 -12.31
C GLY A 75 0.41 13.03 -12.81
N ASP A 76 -0.10 12.60 -13.96
CA ASP A 76 -1.42 13.02 -14.46
C ASP A 76 -2.54 12.12 -13.92
N PHE A 77 -2.96 12.44 -12.70
CA PHE A 77 -4.04 11.72 -12.02
C PHE A 77 -5.44 12.02 -12.58
N GLN A 78 -5.56 12.96 -13.54
CA GLN A 78 -6.82 13.30 -14.19
C GLN A 78 -6.96 12.61 -15.56
N SER A 79 -5.93 11.93 -16.04
CA SER A 79 -5.99 11.20 -17.30
C SER A 79 -7.03 10.06 -17.23
N GLU A 80 -7.74 9.84 -18.34
CA GLU A 80 -8.75 8.79 -18.44
C GLU A 80 -8.14 7.40 -18.17
N ILE A 81 -6.89 7.17 -18.59
CA ILE A 81 -6.18 5.91 -18.38
C ILE A 81 -5.97 5.65 -16.89
N PHE A 82 -5.49 6.65 -16.13
CA PHE A 82 -5.28 6.52 -14.70
C PHE A 82 -6.60 6.33 -13.95
N ILE A 83 -7.63 7.13 -14.26
CA ILE A 83 -8.96 7.03 -13.64
C ILE A 83 -9.58 5.66 -13.92
N SER A 84 -9.45 5.15 -15.15
CA SER A 84 -9.94 3.81 -15.52
C SER A 84 -9.25 2.71 -14.72
N ALA A 85 -7.92 2.75 -14.61
CA ALA A 85 -7.15 1.80 -13.80
C ALA A 85 -7.56 1.86 -12.32
N LEU A 86 -7.68 3.06 -11.76
CA LEU A 86 -8.10 3.27 -10.38
C LEU A 86 -9.50 2.70 -10.11
N ASN A 87 -10.46 2.95 -10.99
CA ASN A 87 -11.80 2.39 -10.89
C ASN A 87 -11.81 0.86 -11.00
N LYS A 88 -10.98 0.30 -11.90
CA LYS A 88 -10.81 -1.16 -12.00
C LYS A 88 -10.32 -1.76 -10.69
N ILE A 89 -9.29 -1.15 -10.06
CA ILE A 89 -8.77 -1.60 -8.77
C ILE A 89 -9.86 -1.54 -7.69
N LYS A 90 -10.51 -0.39 -7.52
CA LYS A 90 -11.56 -0.20 -6.50
C LYS A 90 -12.72 -1.20 -6.66
N ASN A 91 -13.19 -1.39 -7.89
CA ASN A 91 -14.30 -2.31 -8.17
C ASN A 91 -13.92 -3.77 -7.90
N LYS A 92 -12.70 -4.18 -8.28
CA LYS A 92 -12.22 -5.53 -8.01
C LYS A 92 -12.01 -5.77 -6.52
N CYS A 93 -11.41 -4.83 -5.78
CA CYS A 93 -11.27 -4.93 -4.33
C CYS A 93 -12.62 -5.10 -3.64
N LYS A 94 -13.63 -4.32 -4.05
CA LYS A 94 -15.01 -4.48 -3.54
C LYS A 94 -15.59 -5.86 -3.86
N LYS A 95 -15.42 -6.35 -5.10
CA LYS A 95 -15.90 -7.67 -5.53
C LYS A 95 -15.29 -8.81 -4.70
N TYR A 96 -14.00 -8.72 -4.40
CA TYR A 96 -13.26 -9.72 -3.64
C TYR A 96 -13.29 -9.49 -2.12
N ASN A 97 -13.98 -8.44 -1.67
CA ASN A 97 -14.06 -8.03 -0.25
C ASN A 97 -12.68 -7.81 0.39
N VAL A 98 -11.74 -7.27 -0.38
CA VAL A 98 -10.41 -6.90 0.09
C VAL A 98 -10.36 -5.40 0.37
N PRO A 99 -9.99 -4.97 1.58
CA PRO A 99 -9.78 -3.57 1.89
C PRO A 99 -8.77 -2.92 0.95
N PHE A 100 -9.00 -1.67 0.57
CA PHE A 100 -8.06 -0.93 -0.26
C PHE A 100 -7.84 0.49 0.25
N GLY A 101 -6.74 1.04 -0.13
CA GLY A 101 -6.37 2.40 0.17
C GLY A 101 -5.37 2.98 -0.82
N MET A 102 -4.95 4.21 -0.55
CA MET A 102 -4.03 4.96 -1.40
C MET A 102 -3.01 5.72 -0.56
N HIS A 103 -1.83 5.94 -1.11
CA HIS A 103 -0.88 6.91 -0.58
C HIS A 103 -1.26 8.32 -1.05
N LEU A 104 -1.71 9.14 -0.12
CA LEU A 104 -1.95 10.58 -0.33
C LEU A 104 -0.69 11.34 0.09
N VAL A 105 0.20 11.62 -0.84
CA VAL A 105 1.51 12.26 -0.58
C VAL A 105 1.33 13.69 -0.09
N GLU A 106 0.53 14.49 -0.79
CA GLU A 106 0.26 15.89 -0.42
C GLU A 106 -0.67 15.96 0.81
N PRO A 107 -0.31 16.68 1.88
CA PRO A 107 -1.13 16.79 3.08
C PRO A 107 -2.36 17.69 2.81
N SER A 108 -3.48 17.07 2.47
CA SER A 108 -4.75 17.74 2.17
C SER A 108 -5.92 17.08 2.87
N LYS A 109 -6.56 17.80 3.80
CA LYS A 109 -7.75 17.29 4.51
C LYS A 109 -8.92 17.02 3.56
N LEU A 110 -9.05 17.83 2.49
CA LEU A 110 -10.12 17.64 1.51
C LEU A 110 -9.89 16.36 0.71
N LYS A 111 -8.67 16.14 0.18
CA LYS A 111 -8.33 14.93 -0.56
C LYS A 111 -8.45 13.68 0.34
N LEU A 112 -8.05 13.78 1.60
CA LEU A 112 -8.21 12.69 2.58
C LEU A 112 -9.69 12.33 2.77
N LYS A 113 -10.56 13.33 2.96
CA LYS A 113 -12.00 13.10 3.09
C LYS A 113 -12.57 12.44 1.84
N ASN A 114 -12.21 12.91 0.65
CA ASN A 114 -12.66 12.32 -0.60
C ASN A 114 -12.28 10.83 -0.72
N LEU A 115 -11.04 10.47 -0.35
CA LEU A 115 -10.61 9.07 -0.37
C LEU A 115 -11.43 8.20 0.59
N ILE A 116 -11.76 8.72 1.78
CA ILE A 116 -12.61 8.01 2.75
C ILE A 116 -14.01 7.84 2.19
N ASP A 117 -14.61 8.90 1.65
CA ASP A 117 -15.96 8.89 1.07
C ASP A 117 -16.06 7.94 -0.13
N GLU A 118 -14.97 7.73 -0.87
CA GLU A 118 -14.84 6.76 -1.96
C GLU A 118 -14.66 5.30 -1.49
N GLY A 119 -14.50 5.09 -0.18
CA GLY A 119 -14.44 3.78 0.44
C GLY A 119 -13.01 3.28 0.71
N SER A 120 -12.01 4.14 0.69
CA SER A 120 -10.67 3.78 1.16
C SER A 120 -10.67 3.58 2.66
N THR A 121 -10.15 2.44 3.12
CA THR A 121 -10.09 2.08 4.55
C THR A 121 -8.67 2.05 5.09
N PHE A 122 -7.67 2.10 4.20
CA PHE A 122 -6.26 2.12 4.52
C PHE A 122 -5.56 3.24 3.74
N ILE A 123 -5.17 4.32 4.41
CA ILE A 123 -4.59 5.50 3.77
C ILE A 123 -3.22 5.81 4.38
N ALA A 124 -2.18 5.79 3.55
CA ALA A 124 -0.90 6.38 3.90
C ALA A 124 -1.00 7.89 3.68
N TYR A 125 -0.93 8.67 4.76
CA TYR A 125 -1.15 10.12 4.70
C TYR A 125 0.17 10.87 4.81
N SER A 126 0.62 11.40 3.67
CA SER A 126 1.87 12.13 3.53
C SER A 126 3.13 11.33 3.93
N MET A 127 4.21 12.00 4.14
CA MET A 127 5.46 11.50 4.70
C MET A 127 6.18 12.63 5.44
N ASP A 128 7.11 12.31 6.33
CA ASP A 128 7.82 13.25 7.18
C ASP A 128 8.52 14.37 6.39
N SER A 129 9.25 14.04 5.33
CA SER A 129 9.94 15.01 4.48
C SER A 129 8.98 15.99 3.77
N VAL A 130 7.82 15.50 3.29
CA VAL A 130 6.80 16.35 2.67
C VAL A 130 6.14 17.22 3.71
N MET A 131 5.81 16.70 4.89
CA MET A 131 5.24 17.48 5.98
C MET A 131 6.20 18.59 6.43
N LEU A 132 7.49 18.27 6.58
CA LEU A 132 8.50 19.27 6.94
C LEU A 132 8.61 20.36 5.88
N ALA A 133 8.71 20.00 4.61
CA ALA A 133 8.78 20.97 3.50
C ALA A 133 7.50 21.83 3.42
N TYR A 134 6.33 21.23 3.66
CA TYR A 134 5.04 21.94 3.54
C TYR A 134 4.82 22.97 4.65
N PHE A 135 5.34 22.72 5.85
CA PHE A 135 5.17 23.58 7.01
C PHE A 135 6.42 24.42 7.37
N THR A 136 7.50 24.29 6.60
CA THR A 136 8.67 25.16 6.74
C THR A 136 8.42 26.45 5.98
N PRO A 137 8.53 27.63 6.59
CA PRO A 137 8.43 28.89 5.87
C PRO A 137 9.52 28.99 4.78
N ASP A 138 9.17 29.57 3.64
CA ASP A 138 10.15 29.88 2.59
C ASP A 138 11.28 30.72 3.19
N LEU A 139 12.50 30.22 3.14
CA LEU A 139 13.71 30.87 3.58
C LEU A 139 14.27 31.77 2.46
#